data_1cfc6fa6c1d665faacf81849ed40a89b
#
_entry.id   1cfc6fa6c1d665faacf81849ed40a89b
#
_cell.length_a   1.000
_cell.length_b   1.000
_cell.length_c   1.000
_cell.angle_alpha   90.00
_cell.angle_beta   90.00
_cell.angle_gamma   90.00
#
_symmetry.space_group_name_H-M   'P 1'
#
loop_
_entity.id
_entity.type
_entity.pdbx_description
1 polymer ?
#
loop_
_entity_poly.entity_id
_entity_poly.type
_entity_poly.pdbx_seq_one_letter_code
_entity_poly.pdbx_strand_id
1 'polypeptide(L)'
;MIRGTIHNNRPFISLIVGWRLGVQETVALVDTGFTGELKISPVKAWELGLQITHAEPVTLADEKIVTMQASLALVSMEGVRNVVNVLVSQGTTIIGVGLLRRFGYALNMDVKYNSLILQKSV
;
A
#
# COMPACT_ATOMS: atom_id res chain seq x y z
N MET A 1 -9.76 -14.17 1.81
CA MET A 1 -8.38 -14.44 1.34
C MET A 1 -8.11 -13.66 0.06
N ILE A 2 -7.02 -12.94 0.01
CA ILE A 2 -6.59 -12.24 -1.20
C ILE A 2 -5.43 -13.00 -1.81
N ARG A 3 -5.55 -13.33 -3.10
CA ARG A 3 -4.46 -13.94 -3.85
C ARG A 3 -3.74 -12.86 -4.64
N GLY A 4 -2.42 -12.83 -4.49
CA GLY A 4 -1.56 -11.95 -5.28
C GLY A 4 -0.78 -12.72 -6.33
N THR A 5 0.17 -12.02 -6.91
CA THR A 5 1.07 -12.57 -7.93
C THR A 5 2.50 -12.22 -7.58
N ILE A 6 3.43 -13.07 -8.03
CA ILE A 6 4.86 -12.75 -7.97
C ILE A 6 5.34 -12.62 -9.40
N HIS A 7 5.86 -11.46 -9.75
CA HIS A 7 6.34 -11.14 -11.09
C HIS A 7 7.74 -10.54 -10.99
N ASN A 8 8.69 -11.13 -11.70
CA ASN A 8 10.11 -10.77 -11.61
C ASN A 8 10.61 -10.75 -10.16
N ASN A 9 10.25 -11.79 -9.39
CA ASN A 9 10.58 -11.93 -7.97
C ASN A 9 10.03 -10.82 -7.07
N ARG A 10 9.01 -10.09 -7.52
CA ARG A 10 8.36 -9.03 -6.75
C ARG A 10 6.90 -9.39 -6.48
N PRO A 11 6.43 -9.28 -5.23
CA PRO A 11 5.07 -9.64 -4.85
C PRO A 11 4.10 -8.47 -5.05
N PHE A 12 2.97 -8.75 -5.69
CA PHE A 12 1.92 -7.75 -5.95
C PHE A 12 0.55 -8.25 -5.52
N ILE A 13 -0.28 -7.33 -5.05
CA ILE A 13 -1.71 -7.55 -4.83
C ILE A 13 -2.51 -6.44 -5.49
N SER A 14 -3.80 -6.69 -5.70
CA SER A 14 -4.75 -5.65 -6.08
C SER A 14 -5.55 -5.20 -4.87
N LEU A 15 -5.79 -3.90 -4.78
CA LEU A 15 -6.66 -3.31 -3.77
C LEU A 15 -7.42 -2.14 -4.39
N ILE A 16 -8.42 -1.66 -3.67
CA ILE A 16 -9.22 -0.51 -4.10
C ILE A 16 -8.83 0.68 -3.25
N VAL A 17 -8.47 1.78 -3.90
CA VAL A 17 -8.15 3.04 -3.24
C VAL A 17 -9.16 4.08 -3.69
N GLY A 18 -9.74 4.80 -2.76
CA GLY A 18 -10.73 5.83 -3.06
C GLY A 18 -10.55 7.09 -2.24
N TRP A 19 -11.09 8.16 -2.75
CA TRP A 19 -11.24 9.43 -2.05
C TRP A 19 -12.31 10.27 -2.77
N ARG A 20 -12.28 11.59 -2.59
CA ARG A 20 -13.36 12.49 -3.02
C ARG A 20 -13.64 12.46 -4.52
N LEU A 21 -12.63 12.29 -5.38
CA LEU A 21 -12.80 12.37 -6.83
C LEU A 21 -13.01 11.03 -7.51
N GLY A 22 -12.89 9.92 -6.78
CA GLY A 22 -13.13 8.62 -7.39
C GLY A 22 -12.55 7.45 -6.63
N VAL A 23 -12.61 6.32 -7.31
CA VAL A 23 -12.16 5.01 -6.81
C VAL A 23 -11.34 4.36 -7.91
N GLN A 24 -10.21 3.78 -7.54
CA GLN A 24 -9.34 3.07 -8.48
C GLN A 24 -8.99 1.69 -7.95
N GLU A 25 -9.08 0.68 -8.81
CA GLU A 25 -8.42 -0.58 -8.57
C GLU A 25 -6.94 -0.40 -8.85
N THR A 26 -6.10 -0.76 -7.91
CA THR A 26 -4.67 -0.47 -7.96
C THR A 26 -3.88 -1.72 -7.65
N VAL A 27 -2.88 -2.01 -8.47
CA VAL A 27 -1.88 -3.05 -8.20
C VAL A 27 -0.77 -2.44 -7.37
N ALA A 28 -0.46 -3.07 -6.24
CA ALA A 28 0.53 -2.57 -5.31
C ALA A 28 1.61 -3.62 -5.02
N LEU A 29 2.84 -3.17 -4.94
CA LEU A 29 3.95 -3.98 -4.45
C LEU A 29 3.79 -4.17 -2.94
N VAL A 30 3.90 -5.42 -2.49
CA VAL A 30 3.93 -5.73 -1.06
C VAL A 30 5.39 -5.62 -0.60
N ASP A 31 5.67 -4.64 0.25
CA ASP A 31 7.02 -4.35 0.73
C ASP A 31 7.08 -4.46 2.25
N THR A 32 7.60 -5.57 2.76
CA THR A 32 7.71 -5.81 4.20
C THR A 32 8.78 -4.94 4.86
N GLY A 33 9.63 -4.30 4.08
CA GLY A 33 10.58 -3.29 4.59
C GLY A 33 9.96 -1.91 4.77
N PHE A 34 8.75 -1.69 4.25
CA PHE A 34 8.01 -0.46 4.45
C PHE A 34 7.11 -0.61 5.67
N THR A 35 7.34 0.20 6.69
CA THR A 35 6.58 0.14 7.95
C THR A 35 5.26 0.89 7.87
N GLY A 36 5.09 1.74 6.87
CA GLY A 36 3.87 2.51 6.66
C GLY A 36 2.72 1.67 6.09
N GLU A 37 1.65 2.38 5.70
CA GLU A 37 0.44 1.73 5.21
C GLU A 37 0.38 1.71 3.69
N LEU A 38 0.37 2.88 3.05
CA LEU A 38 0.23 3.01 1.61
C LEU A 38 1.15 4.11 1.10
N LYS A 39 1.80 3.88 -0.04
CA LYS A 39 2.51 4.91 -0.79
C LYS A 39 1.98 4.91 -2.22
N ILE A 40 1.59 6.08 -2.72
CA ILE A 40 1.12 6.25 -4.09
C ILE A 40 1.86 7.40 -4.78
N SER A 41 1.80 7.41 -6.12
CA SER A 41 2.40 8.48 -6.91
C SER A 41 1.64 9.80 -6.78
N PRO A 42 2.29 10.95 -7.03
CA PRO A 42 1.61 12.23 -7.07
C PRO A 42 0.46 12.27 -8.08
N VAL A 43 0.60 11.61 -9.22
CA VAL A 43 -0.46 11.55 -10.24
C VAL A 43 -1.70 10.83 -9.70
N LYS A 44 -1.52 9.68 -9.06
CA LYS A 44 -2.65 8.96 -8.46
C LYS A 44 -3.31 9.77 -7.35
N ALA A 45 -2.51 10.40 -6.49
CA ALA A 45 -3.03 11.26 -5.44
C ALA A 45 -3.88 12.39 -6.01
N TRP A 46 -3.43 13.01 -7.07
CA TRP A 46 -4.16 14.09 -7.75
C TRP A 46 -5.46 13.56 -8.36
N GLU A 47 -5.41 12.44 -9.08
CA GLU A 47 -6.60 11.82 -9.70
C GLU A 47 -7.68 11.47 -8.66
N LEU A 48 -7.29 11.02 -7.48
CA LEU A 48 -8.21 10.68 -6.39
C LEU A 48 -8.66 11.89 -5.58
N GLY A 49 -8.05 13.05 -5.76
CA GLY A 49 -8.36 14.25 -5.01
C GLY A 49 -7.84 14.22 -3.58
N LEU A 50 -6.73 13.53 -3.34
CA LEU A 50 -6.11 13.53 -2.01
C LEU A 50 -5.58 14.92 -1.68
N GLN A 51 -5.80 15.33 -0.44
CA GLN A 51 -5.24 16.57 0.09
C GLN A 51 -3.99 16.26 0.90
N ILE A 52 -2.89 16.92 0.57
CA ILE A 52 -1.68 16.80 1.38
C ILE A 52 -1.93 17.53 2.70
N THR A 53 -1.89 16.80 3.80
CA THR A 53 -2.20 17.33 5.13
C THR A 53 -0.94 17.72 5.91
N HIS A 54 0.16 17.02 5.66
CA HIS A 54 1.42 17.25 6.36
C HIS A 54 2.57 16.59 5.59
N ALA A 55 3.77 16.73 6.12
CA ALA A 55 4.95 16.02 5.64
C ALA A 55 5.52 15.17 6.78
N GLU A 56 6.05 14.00 6.43
CA GLU A 56 6.59 13.05 7.40
C GLU A 56 8.02 12.68 7.06
N PRO A 57 8.89 12.53 8.07
CA PRO A 57 10.19 11.92 7.87
C PRO A 57 10.00 10.41 7.65
N VAL A 58 10.68 9.88 6.63
CA VAL A 58 10.63 8.46 6.27
C VAL A 58 12.07 7.95 6.20
N THR A 59 12.34 6.86 6.90
CA THR A 59 13.64 6.19 6.84
C THR A 59 13.63 5.19 5.70
N LEU A 60 14.58 5.35 4.78
CA LEU A 60 14.76 4.45 3.64
C LEU A 60 15.61 3.24 4.04
N ALA A 61 15.68 2.24 3.15
CA ALA A 61 16.43 1.02 3.38
C ALA A 61 17.93 1.25 3.62
N ASP A 62 18.50 2.33 3.08
CA ASP A 62 19.89 2.74 3.28
C ASP A 62 20.09 3.63 4.51
N GLU A 63 19.09 3.70 5.39
CA GLU A 63 19.05 4.50 6.61
C GLU A 63 19.00 6.03 6.38
N LYS A 64 18.94 6.48 5.13
CA LYS A 64 18.68 7.89 4.85
C LYS A 64 17.28 8.28 5.24
N ILE A 65 17.13 9.48 5.78
CA ILE A 65 15.83 10.04 6.12
C ILE A 65 15.46 11.07 5.05
N VAL A 66 14.29 10.87 4.45
CA VAL A 66 13.71 11.82 3.50
C VAL A 66 12.35 12.28 4.03
N THR A 67 11.94 13.49 3.64
CA THR A 67 10.61 14.00 3.97
C THR A 67 9.67 13.73 2.82
N MET A 68 8.53 13.08 3.09
CA MET A 68 7.49 12.80 2.10
C MET A 68 6.21 13.51 2.47
N GLN A 69 5.47 13.93 1.46
CA GLN A 69 4.11 14.45 1.64
C GLN A 69 3.18 13.34 2.09
N ALA A 70 2.25 13.65 2.98
CA ALA A 70 1.34 12.69 3.56
C ALA A 70 -0.11 13.15 3.46
N SER A 71 -1.00 12.17 3.37
CA SER A 71 -2.43 12.38 3.23
C SER A 71 -3.19 11.21 3.83
N LEU A 72 -4.51 11.21 3.64
CA LEU A 72 -5.40 10.09 3.98
C LEU A 72 -6.10 9.62 2.72
N ALA A 73 -6.40 8.32 2.66
CA ALA A 73 -7.22 7.73 1.62
C ALA A 73 -8.06 6.61 2.21
N LEU A 74 -9.12 6.24 1.49
CA LEU A 74 -9.94 5.07 1.82
C LEU A 74 -9.38 3.87 1.05
N VAL A 75 -9.12 2.78 1.76
CA VAL A 75 -8.73 1.51 1.15
C VAL A 75 -9.79 0.46 1.44
N SER A 76 -10.17 -0.28 0.42
CA SER A 76 -11.08 -1.42 0.54
C SER A 76 -10.36 -2.70 0.17
N MET A 77 -10.44 -3.68 1.06
CA MET A 77 -9.88 -5.03 0.87
C MET A 77 -10.91 -6.05 1.33
N GLU A 78 -11.34 -6.93 0.44
CA GLU A 78 -12.38 -7.93 0.72
C GLU A 78 -13.66 -7.31 1.33
N GLY A 79 -14.07 -6.16 0.83
CA GLY A 79 -15.27 -5.46 1.30
C GLY A 79 -15.11 -4.72 2.62
N VAL A 80 -13.96 -4.80 3.27
CA VAL A 80 -13.66 -4.04 4.48
C VAL A 80 -12.97 -2.73 4.09
N ARG A 81 -13.46 -1.62 4.63
CA ARG A 81 -12.95 -0.27 4.34
C ARG A 81 -12.27 0.31 5.56
N ASN A 82 -11.13 0.92 5.33
CA ASN A 82 -10.42 1.70 6.36
C ASN A 82 -9.84 2.96 5.73
N VAL A 83 -9.88 4.05 6.50
CA VAL A 83 -9.08 5.22 6.19
C VAL A 83 -7.65 4.93 6.61
N VAL A 84 -6.71 5.12 5.69
CA VAL A 84 -5.31 4.77 5.90
C VAL A 84 -4.42 6.00 5.72
N ASN A 85 -3.25 5.94 6.31
CA ASN A 85 -2.20 6.94 6.09
C ASN A 85 -1.51 6.68 4.75
N VAL A 86 -1.35 7.73 3.97
CA VAL A 86 -0.77 7.67 2.63
C VAL A 86 0.47 8.55 2.57
N LEU A 87 1.55 7.99 2.04
CA LEU A 87 2.70 8.77 1.63
C LEU A 87 2.63 8.98 0.12
N VAL A 88 2.95 10.19 -0.32
CA VAL A 88 2.92 10.57 -1.74
C VAL A 88 4.34 10.76 -2.23
N SER A 89 4.76 9.90 -3.13
CA SER A 89 6.11 9.92 -3.70
C SER A 89 6.13 9.19 -5.03
N GLN A 90 7.04 9.55 -5.91
CA GLN A 90 7.17 8.93 -7.22
C GLN A 90 7.42 7.42 -7.12
N GLY A 91 7.00 6.71 -8.16
CA GLY A 91 7.25 5.29 -8.33
C GLY A 91 6.03 4.42 -8.12
N THR A 92 6.28 3.14 -7.98
CA THR A 92 5.26 2.09 -7.84
C THR A 92 4.43 2.30 -6.57
N THR A 93 3.14 2.01 -6.66
CA THR A 93 2.29 1.91 -5.47
C THR A 93 2.81 0.80 -4.57
N ILE A 94 2.95 1.08 -3.29
CA ILE A 94 3.51 0.17 -2.30
C ILE A 94 2.56 0.08 -1.10
N ILE A 95 2.34 -1.15 -0.61
CA ILE A 95 1.73 -1.37 0.69
C ILE A 95 2.76 -1.94 1.64
N GLY A 96 2.70 -1.50 2.90
CA GLY A 96 3.62 -1.90 3.93
C GLY A 96 3.01 -2.74 5.03
N VAL A 97 3.85 -3.08 5.99
CA VAL A 97 3.45 -3.87 7.16
C VAL A 97 2.33 -3.17 7.94
N GLY A 98 2.35 -1.83 7.98
CA GLY A 98 1.30 -1.06 8.65
C GLY A 98 -0.09 -1.31 8.07
N LEU A 99 -0.20 -1.47 6.74
CA LEU A 99 -1.49 -1.78 6.11
C LEU A 99 -1.96 -3.19 6.49
N LEU A 100 -1.06 -4.17 6.44
CA LEU A 100 -1.38 -5.55 6.82
C LEU A 100 -1.87 -5.61 8.26
N ARG A 101 -1.22 -4.86 9.16
CA ARG A 101 -1.66 -4.77 10.57
C ARG A 101 -3.06 -4.17 10.69
N ARG A 102 -3.30 -3.07 9.99
CA ARG A 102 -4.59 -2.37 10.05
C ARG A 102 -5.75 -3.26 9.63
N PHE A 103 -5.57 -4.04 8.56
CA PHE A 103 -6.60 -4.95 8.07
C PHE A 103 -6.57 -6.34 8.73
N GLY A 104 -5.54 -6.64 9.52
CA GLY A 104 -5.42 -7.90 10.22
C GLY A 104 -5.05 -9.08 9.32
N TYR A 105 -4.16 -8.87 8.36
CA TYR A 105 -3.73 -9.92 7.44
C TYR A 105 -2.41 -10.56 7.86
N ALA A 106 -2.36 -11.87 7.69
CA ALA A 106 -1.13 -12.63 7.61
C ALA A 106 -0.70 -12.75 6.15
N LEU A 107 0.59 -12.65 5.90
CA LEU A 107 1.19 -12.77 4.57
C LEU A 107 1.87 -14.13 4.44
N ASN A 108 1.49 -14.88 3.41
CA ASN A 108 2.15 -16.14 3.04
C ASN A 108 2.65 -16.02 1.60
N MET A 109 3.95 -16.18 1.41
CA MET A 109 4.58 -16.03 0.11
C MET A 109 5.46 -17.23 -0.18
N ASP A 110 5.19 -17.90 -1.32
CA ASP A 110 5.99 -19.01 -1.84
C ASP A 110 6.54 -18.61 -3.20
N VAL A 111 7.80 -18.18 -3.21
CA VAL A 111 8.43 -17.64 -4.42
C VAL A 111 8.64 -18.71 -5.47
N LYS A 112 8.94 -19.94 -5.04
CA LYS A 112 9.13 -21.07 -5.97
C LYS A 112 7.91 -21.31 -6.84
N TYR A 113 6.73 -21.18 -6.28
CA TYR A 113 5.46 -21.42 -6.97
C TYR A 113 4.72 -20.14 -7.36
N ASN A 114 5.36 -18.98 -7.24
CA ASN A 114 4.78 -17.68 -7.53
C ASN A 114 3.44 -17.44 -6.80
N SER A 115 3.34 -17.94 -5.59
CA SER A 115 2.13 -17.86 -4.78
C SER A 115 2.26 -16.79 -3.70
N LEU A 116 1.24 -15.95 -3.61
CA LEU A 116 1.13 -14.91 -2.59
C LEU A 116 -0.30 -14.90 -2.08
N ILE A 117 -0.46 -15.00 -0.77
CA ILE A 117 -1.78 -15.03 -0.14
C ILE A 117 -1.76 -14.08 1.07
N LEU A 118 -2.79 -13.23 1.12
CA LEU A 118 -3.14 -12.50 2.34
C LEU A 118 -4.36 -13.18 2.95
N GLN A 119 -4.26 -13.58 4.19
CA GLN A 119 -5.31 -14.28 4.90
C GLN A 119 -5.55 -13.62 6.25
N LYS A 120 -6.83 -13.45 6.62
CA LYS A 120 -7.15 -12.87 7.92
C LYS A 120 -6.50 -13.66 9.04
N SER A 121 -5.83 -12.94 9.93
CA SER A 121 -5.28 -13.53 11.15
C SER A 121 -6.41 -13.96 12.08
N VAL A 122 -6.16 -15.03 12.80
CA VAL A 122 -7.12 -15.57 13.75
C VAL A 122 -6.85 -14.99 15.14
#